data_88584c15d863a8ffa30930374868d87e
#
_entry.id   88584c15d863a8ffa30930374868d87e
#
_cell.length_a   1.000
_cell.length_b   1.000
_cell.length_c   1.000
_cell.angle_alpha   90.00
_cell.angle_beta   90.00
_cell.angle_gamma   90.00
#
_symmetry.space_group_name_H-M   'P 1'
#
loop_
_entity.id
_entity.type
_entity.pdbx_description
1 polymer ?
#
loop_
_entity_poly.entity_id
_entity_poly.type
_entity_poly.pdbx_seq_one_letter_code
_entity_poly.pdbx_strand_id
1 'polypeptide(L)'
;MYEETTEKLLEFISKSPTAFQAAEETRKRFLEEGFTELKEEESWNLEKGGKYFVMRNHSAIIGFSIPVNDCRRYHIIASHSDSPSFKIKENPEMSVNGAYVKLNVERYGGMILSTWFDRPLSVAGRMIVRKNGKILEKLVNIDRDLVMIPSLAIHMNRDINGGYHYNVQKDMLPLYSGSGEKGNFMRMMAEEAEVRPEDILGHDLFLYNRMPGTIWGSRNEFVSSPRLDDLQCAFASLEGFLQADKKKNIAVHCVLDNEEVGSTTKQGAASTFLKDVLFRINLALGGDQESYLMALAESFMISADNAHAIHPNYLEKADPVNRPHINAGIAVKYNANQKYCTDGISAAMFKELCKEAGVSCQVYVNRSDVAGGSTLGNISNTQVALNTVDIGLPQLAMHSPYETAGVKDTCDFVKLAGVFYA
;
A
#
# COMPACT_ATOMS: atom_id res chain seq x y z
N MET A 1 20.68 -7.84 10.59
CA MET A 1 20.30 -6.86 9.54
C MET A 1 19.04 -7.30 8.79
N TYR A 2 19.02 -8.42 8.03
CA TYR A 2 17.81 -8.82 7.28
C TYR A 2 16.61 -9.08 8.18
N GLU A 3 16.73 -9.92 9.20
CA GLU A 3 15.66 -10.21 10.17
C GLU A 3 15.22 -8.93 10.90
N GLU A 4 16.13 -8.12 11.36
CA GLU A 4 15.85 -6.84 12.02
C GLU A 4 15.04 -5.88 11.13
N THR A 5 15.39 -5.77 9.84
CA THR A 5 14.61 -4.96 8.88
C THR A 5 13.21 -5.54 8.70
N THR A 6 13.10 -6.88 8.66
CA THR A 6 11.81 -7.55 8.54
C THR A 6 10.97 -7.38 9.81
N GLU A 7 11.54 -7.42 11.00
CA GLU A 7 10.84 -7.13 12.26
C GLU A 7 10.27 -5.72 12.27
N LYS A 8 11.03 -4.72 11.81
CA LYS A 8 10.55 -3.34 11.64
C LYS A 8 9.43 -3.23 10.62
N LEU A 9 9.50 -3.98 9.51
CA LEU A 9 8.40 -4.09 8.54
C LEU A 9 7.14 -4.65 9.21
N LEU A 10 7.26 -5.74 9.96
CA LEU A 10 6.14 -6.37 10.65
C LEU A 10 5.52 -5.43 11.70
N GLU A 11 6.34 -4.65 12.39
CA GLU A 11 5.87 -3.60 13.29
C GLU A 11 5.09 -2.51 12.54
N PHE A 12 5.61 -2.02 11.41
CA PHE A 12 4.92 -1.04 10.57
C PHE A 12 3.58 -1.57 10.07
N ILE A 13 3.53 -2.81 9.56
CA ILE A 13 2.30 -3.46 9.11
C ILE A 13 1.29 -3.63 10.25
N SER A 14 1.73 -3.98 11.45
CA SER A 14 0.86 -4.15 12.61
C SER A 14 0.14 -2.85 13.00
N LYS A 15 0.79 -1.70 12.81
CA LYS A 15 0.24 -0.36 13.05
C LYS A 15 -0.57 0.19 11.87
N SER A 16 -0.60 -0.52 10.74
CA SER A 16 -1.17 -0.09 9.46
C SER A 16 -2.31 -1.01 8.99
N PRO A 17 -3.40 -1.20 9.76
CA PRO A 17 -4.49 -2.10 9.39
C PRO A 17 -5.26 -1.66 8.13
N THR A 18 -5.25 -0.38 7.77
CA THR A 18 -5.84 0.16 6.54
C THR A 18 -4.95 1.27 5.96
N ALA A 19 -5.26 1.75 4.75
CA ALA A 19 -4.57 2.86 4.10
C ALA A 19 -4.51 4.12 4.99
N PHE A 20 -5.55 4.39 5.77
CA PHE A 20 -5.59 5.55 6.68
C PHE A 20 -4.54 5.44 7.78
N GLN A 21 -4.43 4.28 8.44
CA GLN A 21 -3.43 4.06 9.47
C GLN A 21 -2.01 3.96 8.88
N ALA A 22 -1.84 3.42 7.66
CA ALA A 22 -0.56 3.40 6.98
C ALA A 22 -0.04 4.81 6.67
N ALA A 23 -0.91 5.69 6.18
CA ALA A 23 -0.57 7.10 5.95
C ALA A 23 -0.26 7.84 7.27
N GLU A 24 -1.02 7.58 8.34
CA GLU A 24 -0.79 8.18 9.66
C GLU A 24 0.51 7.66 10.31
N GLU A 25 0.85 6.38 10.18
CA GLU A 25 2.13 5.85 10.67
C GLU A 25 3.31 6.46 9.91
N THR A 26 3.19 6.63 8.58
CA THR A 26 4.18 7.36 7.78
C THR A 26 4.29 8.83 8.21
N ARG A 27 3.15 9.50 8.46
CA ARG A 27 3.10 10.88 8.97
C ARG A 27 3.82 11.02 10.30
N LYS A 28 3.60 10.12 11.25
CA LYS A 28 4.29 10.12 12.56
C LYS A 28 5.79 10.04 12.39
N ARG A 29 6.28 9.12 11.56
CA ARG A 29 7.72 8.98 11.27
C ARG A 29 8.32 10.22 10.62
N PHE A 30 7.59 10.89 9.72
CA PHE A 30 8.03 12.17 9.17
C PHE A 30 8.15 13.25 10.24
N LEU A 31 7.18 13.37 11.14
CA LEU A 31 7.25 14.34 12.24
C LEU A 31 8.41 14.06 13.21
N GLU A 32 8.65 12.80 13.54
CA GLU A 32 9.77 12.37 14.39
C GLU A 32 11.13 12.71 13.74
N GLU A 33 11.22 12.66 12.41
CA GLU A 33 12.43 13.03 11.63
C GLU A 33 12.49 14.53 11.28
N GLY A 34 11.60 15.35 11.85
CA GLY A 34 11.63 16.80 11.71
C GLY A 34 11.07 17.34 10.39
N PHE A 35 10.22 16.59 9.70
CA PHE A 35 9.48 17.07 8.55
C PHE A 35 8.36 18.01 8.95
N THR A 36 8.11 19.04 8.15
CA THR A 36 6.99 19.98 8.31
C THR A 36 5.80 19.55 7.48
N GLU A 37 4.63 19.43 8.10
CA GLU A 37 3.38 19.17 7.39
C GLU A 37 2.90 20.42 6.65
N LEU A 38 2.64 20.27 5.35
CA LEU A 38 2.07 21.30 4.50
C LEU A 38 0.59 21.03 4.26
N LYS A 39 -0.20 22.09 4.12
CA LYS A 39 -1.62 22.00 3.78
C LYS A 39 -1.82 22.33 2.31
N GLU A 40 -2.70 21.59 1.61
CA GLU A 40 -2.98 21.85 0.19
C GLU A 40 -3.68 23.19 -0.05
N GLU A 41 -4.50 23.63 0.91
CA GLU A 41 -5.23 24.89 0.88
C GLU A 41 -4.38 26.13 1.24
N GLU A 42 -3.13 25.95 1.66
CA GLU A 42 -2.22 27.05 2.04
C GLU A 42 -1.12 27.26 1.02
N SER A 43 -0.55 28.47 0.99
CA SER A 43 0.66 28.75 0.21
C SER A 43 1.88 28.09 0.85
N TRP A 44 2.76 27.50 0.04
CA TRP A 44 3.97 26.84 0.52
C TRP A 44 5.17 27.80 0.51
N ASN A 45 5.82 27.91 1.63
CA ASN A 45 7.11 28.59 1.76
C ASN A 45 8.18 27.52 2.02
N LEU A 46 8.97 27.21 0.99
CA LEU A 46 9.95 26.12 1.02
C LEU A 46 11.37 26.67 1.05
N GLU A 47 12.22 26.07 1.85
CA GLU A 47 13.61 26.44 2.02
C GLU A 47 14.56 25.34 1.53
N LYS A 48 15.74 25.72 1.05
CA LYS A 48 16.82 24.77 0.75
C LYS A 48 17.25 24.05 2.03
N GLY A 49 17.40 22.72 1.94
CA GLY A 49 17.66 21.84 3.08
C GLY A 49 16.40 21.48 3.87
N GLY A 50 15.23 22.04 3.51
CA GLY A 50 13.97 21.75 4.19
C GLY A 50 13.41 20.37 3.88
N LYS A 51 12.62 19.85 4.83
CA LYS A 51 11.95 18.56 4.78
C LYS A 51 10.46 18.79 4.99
N TYR A 52 9.63 18.29 4.09
CA TYR A 52 8.19 18.57 4.09
C TYR A 52 7.39 17.34 3.69
N PHE A 53 6.13 17.31 4.09
CA PHE A 53 5.17 16.33 3.58
C PHE A 53 3.78 16.94 3.45
N VAL A 54 2.95 16.33 2.61
CA VAL A 54 1.55 16.69 2.39
C VAL A 54 0.71 15.43 2.31
N MET A 55 -0.50 15.49 2.84
CA MET A 55 -1.47 14.38 2.79
C MET A 55 -2.68 14.76 1.95
N ARG A 56 -3.21 13.79 1.21
CA ARG A 56 -4.51 13.91 0.53
C ARG A 56 -5.44 12.80 1.01
N ASN A 57 -6.66 13.16 1.37
CA ASN A 57 -7.68 12.23 1.89
C ASN A 57 -7.26 11.46 3.17
N HIS A 58 -6.19 11.85 3.86
CA HIS A 58 -5.59 11.13 4.99
C HIS A 58 -5.27 9.64 4.72
N SER A 59 -5.16 9.25 3.43
CA SER A 59 -4.82 7.89 3.00
C SER A 59 -3.70 7.85 1.96
N ALA A 60 -3.37 8.99 1.34
CA ALA A 60 -2.19 9.17 0.50
C ALA A 60 -1.27 10.23 1.11
N ILE A 61 0.03 10.05 0.99
CA ILE A 61 1.05 10.94 1.58
C ILE A 61 2.25 11.08 0.64
N ILE A 62 2.74 12.32 0.49
CA ILE A 62 3.95 12.62 -0.27
C ILE A 62 4.91 13.39 0.65
N GLY A 63 6.04 12.77 0.98
CA GLY A 63 7.14 13.41 1.68
C GLY A 63 8.25 13.81 0.72
N PHE A 64 8.88 14.97 0.93
CA PHE A 64 9.98 15.41 0.09
C PHE A 64 11.03 16.20 0.88
N SER A 65 12.26 16.14 0.37
CA SER A 65 13.40 16.87 0.92
C SER A 65 14.06 17.68 -0.18
N ILE A 66 14.31 18.96 0.09
CA ILE A 66 14.94 19.89 -0.84
C ILE A 66 16.44 19.93 -0.56
N PRO A 67 17.31 19.66 -1.53
CA PRO A 67 18.76 19.73 -1.32
C PRO A 67 19.20 21.18 -1.05
N VAL A 68 20.36 21.33 -0.43
CA VAL A 68 20.98 22.65 -0.22
C VAL A 68 21.46 23.27 -1.54
N ASN A 69 21.86 22.41 -2.50
CA ASN A 69 22.31 22.82 -3.83
C ASN A 69 21.13 23.19 -4.75
N ASP A 70 21.42 24.01 -5.77
CA ASP A 70 20.44 24.34 -6.81
C ASP A 70 20.21 23.13 -7.74
N CYS A 71 19.34 22.24 -7.32
CA CYS A 71 18.84 21.14 -8.15
C CYS A 71 17.31 21.16 -8.19
N ARG A 72 16.74 20.95 -9.37
CA ARG A 72 15.28 20.97 -9.58
C ARG A 72 14.72 19.63 -10.02
N ARG A 73 15.57 18.64 -10.38
CA ARG A 73 15.10 17.31 -10.77
C ARG A 73 14.65 16.50 -9.57
N TYR A 74 13.68 15.64 -9.79
CA TYR A 74 13.06 14.82 -8.77
C TYR A 74 13.54 13.37 -8.86
N HIS A 75 13.89 12.78 -7.72
CA HIS A 75 14.06 11.35 -7.54
C HIS A 75 12.89 10.82 -6.72
N ILE A 76 12.01 10.05 -7.34
CA ILE A 76 10.72 9.66 -6.80
C ILE A 76 10.67 8.15 -6.62
N ILE A 77 10.30 7.65 -5.43
CA ILE A 77 9.79 6.29 -5.29
C ILE A 77 8.32 6.39 -4.92
N ALA A 78 7.48 5.72 -5.73
CA ALA A 78 6.04 5.68 -5.54
C ALA A 78 5.59 4.25 -5.23
N SER A 79 4.69 4.09 -4.26
CA SER A 79 4.08 2.85 -3.76
C SER A 79 2.64 3.10 -3.38
N HIS A 80 1.91 2.09 -2.86
CA HIS A 80 0.54 2.30 -2.39
C HIS A 80 0.31 1.83 -0.96
N SER A 81 -0.77 2.34 -0.35
CA SER A 81 -1.11 2.12 1.06
C SER A 81 -2.26 1.15 1.27
N ASP A 82 -3.08 0.94 0.26
CA ASP A 82 -4.26 0.08 0.31
C ASP A 82 -3.91 -1.38 0.03
N SER A 83 -4.82 -2.28 0.37
CA SER A 83 -4.71 -3.73 0.14
C SER A 83 -6.11 -4.31 -0.02
N PRO A 84 -6.30 -5.43 -0.73
CA PRO A 84 -7.62 -6.04 -0.89
C PRO A 84 -8.24 -6.41 0.44
N SER A 85 -9.50 -6.03 0.62
CA SER A 85 -10.23 -6.23 1.87
C SER A 85 -11.75 -6.22 1.67
N PHE A 86 -12.50 -6.28 2.76
CA PHE A 86 -13.95 -6.07 2.79
C PHE A 86 -14.25 -4.73 3.43
N LYS A 87 -14.92 -3.84 2.69
CA LYS A 87 -15.44 -2.56 3.18
C LYS A 87 -16.79 -2.77 3.85
N ILE A 88 -16.97 -2.20 5.02
CA ILE A 88 -18.26 -2.22 5.75
C ILE A 88 -19.20 -1.18 5.11
N LYS A 89 -20.42 -1.62 4.78
CA LYS A 89 -21.46 -0.76 4.18
C LYS A 89 -22.10 0.16 5.23
N GLU A 90 -22.73 1.26 4.78
CA GLU A 90 -23.34 2.28 5.63
C GLU A 90 -24.37 1.74 6.65
N ASN A 91 -25.14 0.71 6.29
CA ASN A 91 -26.02 -0.02 7.20
C ASN A 91 -25.40 -1.38 7.53
N PRO A 92 -24.52 -1.45 8.53
CA PRO A 92 -23.60 -2.57 8.69
C PRO A 92 -24.24 -3.83 9.27
N GLU A 93 -25.31 -3.73 10.07
CA GLU A 93 -25.80 -4.88 10.82
C GLU A 93 -26.96 -5.60 10.14
N MET A 94 -26.83 -6.93 10.00
CA MET A 94 -27.84 -7.82 9.44
C MET A 94 -28.24 -8.88 10.45
N SER A 95 -29.49 -8.86 10.92
CA SER A 95 -30.04 -9.90 11.80
C SER A 95 -30.35 -11.19 11.02
N VAL A 96 -30.01 -12.33 11.61
CA VAL A 96 -30.28 -13.67 11.09
C VAL A 96 -31.20 -14.41 12.04
N ASN A 97 -32.50 -14.45 11.73
CA ASN A 97 -33.54 -15.17 12.46
C ASN A 97 -33.55 -14.94 14.00
N GLY A 98 -33.12 -13.77 14.43
CA GLY A 98 -32.99 -13.45 15.87
C GLY A 98 -31.88 -14.20 16.62
N ALA A 99 -31.07 -15.04 15.93
CA ALA A 99 -30.02 -15.86 16.54
C ALA A 99 -28.63 -15.23 16.43
N TYR A 100 -28.38 -14.50 15.33
CA TYR A 100 -27.07 -13.92 15.03
C TYR A 100 -27.20 -12.54 14.42
N VAL A 101 -26.13 -11.75 14.51
CA VAL A 101 -25.90 -10.54 13.74
C VAL A 101 -24.64 -10.70 12.89
N LYS A 102 -24.75 -10.42 11.60
CA LYS A 102 -23.65 -10.36 10.64
C LYS A 102 -23.38 -8.91 10.25
N LEU A 103 -22.15 -8.61 9.81
CA LEU A 103 -21.85 -7.35 9.17
C LEU A 103 -22.06 -7.42 7.65
N ASN A 104 -22.69 -6.38 7.11
CA ASN A 104 -22.92 -6.19 5.69
C ASN A 104 -21.66 -5.56 5.07
N VAL A 105 -20.99 -6.30 4.22
CA VAL A 105 -19.71 -5.89 3.61
C VAL A 105 -19.75 -5.98 2.11
N GLU A 106 -18.85 -5.27 1.45
CA GLU A 106 -18.57 -5.41 0.02
C GLU A 106 -17.08 -5.60 -0.22
N ARG A 107 -16.75 -6.23 -1.33
CA ARG A 107 -15.38 -6.50 -1.72
C ARG A 107 -14.69 -5.21 -2.18
N TYR A 108 -13.52 -4.94 -1.63
CA TYR A 108 -12.58 -3.92 -2.05
C TYR A 108 -11.38 -4.59 -2.71
N GLY A 109 -11.18 -4.35 -4.00
CA GLY A 109 -10.10 -4.96 -4.79
C GLY A 109 -10.32 -6.43 -5.17
N GLY A 110 -9.30 -7.00 -5.78
CA GLY A 110 -9.26 -8.41 -6.20
C GLY A 110 -8.61 -9.30 -5.15
N MET A 111 -9.36 -10.24 -4.53
CA MET A 111 -8.84 -11.05 -3.42
C MET A 111 -9.07 -12.54 -3.62
N ILE A 112 -8.26 -13.36 -2.94
CA ILE A 112 -8.46 -14.82 -2.83
C ILE A 112 -9.49 -15.06 -1.72
N LEU A 113 -10.77 -15.24 -2.09
CA LEU A 113 -11.87 -15.33 -1.13
C LEU A 113 -11.73 -16.46 -0.11
N SER A 114 -11.27 -17.64 -0.56
CA SER A 114 -11.14 -18.84 0.30
C SER A 114 -10.22 -18.66 1.50
N THR A 115 -9.27 -17.73 1.41
CA THR A 115 -8.28 -17.49 2.47
C THR A 115 -8.78 -16.56 3.57
N TRP A 116 -9.98 -16.00 3.43
CA TRP A 116 -10.60 -15.15 4.45
C TRP A 116 -11.42 -15.91 5.50
N PHE A 117 -11.70 -17.19 5.26
CA PHE A 117 -12.48 -18.01 6.20
C PHE A 117 -11.68 -18.42 7.43
N ASP A 118 -12.40 -18.65 8.52
CA ASP A 118 -11.96 -19.32 9.76
C ASP A 118 -10.73 -18.70 10.43
N ARG A 119 -10.58 -17.38 10.32
CA ARG A 119 -9.48 -16.64 10.95
C ARG A 119 -9.98 -15.42 11.73
N PRO A 120 -9.25 -14.99 12.75
CA PRO A 120 -9.62 -13.81 13.51
C PRO A 120 -9.51 -12.56 12.65
N LEU A 121 -10.59 -11.81 12.57
CA LEU A 121 -10.67 -10.54 11.86
C LEU A 121 -11.11 -9.44 12.82
N SER A 122 -10.78 -8.20 12.47
CA SER A 122 -11.30 -7.02 13.14
C SER A 122 -11.60 -5.90 12.16
N VAL A 123 -11.94 -4.72 12.68
CA VAL A 123 -12.38 -3.54 11.95
C VAL A 123 -11.48 -2.36 12.27
N ALA A 124 -11.01 -1.68 11.24
CA ALA A 124 -10.29 -0.42 11.35
C ALA A 124 -10.67 0.51 10.20
N GLY A 125 -10.26 1.76 10.28
CA GLY A 125 -10.52 2.77 9.26
C GLY A 125 -10.67 4.14 9.86
N ARG A 126 -11.64 4.92 9.35
CA ARG A 126 -11.97 6.25 9.88
C ARG A 126 -13.46 6.44 10.07
N MET A 127 -13.80 7.25 11.06
CA MET A 127 -15.13 7.78 11.30
C MET A 127 -15.16 9.26 10.93
N ILE A 128 -16.20 9.69 10.25
CA ILE A 128 -16.47 11.10 9.97
C ILE A 128 -17.49 11.58 10.99
N VAL A 129 -17.10 12.57 11.80
CA VAL A 129 -17.87 12.98 12.98
C VAL A 129 -18.11 14.49 13.01
N ARG A 130 -19.20 14.89 13.65
CA ARG A 130 -19.50 16.30 13.95
C ARG A 130 -19.03 16.62 15.36
N LYS A 131 -18.13 17.60 15.49
CA LYS A 131 -17.70 18.12 16.80
C LYS A 131 -17.60 19.64 16.75
N ASN A 132 -18.28 20.33 17.66
CA ASN A 132 -18.29 21.80 17.73
C ASN A 132 -18.65 22.48 16.40
N GLY A 133 -19.63 21.93 15.68
CA GLY A 133 -20.08 22.46 14.39
C GLY A 133 -19.15 22.20 13.20
N LYS A 134 -18.03 21.51 13.41
CA LYS A 134 -17.07 21.12 12.36
C LYS A 134 -17.18 19.64 12.04
N ILE A 135 -16.91 19.29 10.79
CA ILE A 135 -16.71 17.89 10.35
C ILE A 135 -15.25 17.54 10.58
N LEU A 136 -15.01 16.48 11.31
CA LEU A 136 -13.69 15.97 11.66
C LEU A 136 -13.57 14.50 11.31
N GLU A 137 -12.35 14.05 11.08
CA GLU A 137 -12.00 12.63 10.93
C GLU A 137 -11.44 12.07 12.24
N LYS A 138 -11.78 10.85 12.54
CA LYS A 138 -11.25 10.07 13.65
C LYS A 138 -10.81 8.70 13.15
N LEU A 139 -9.53 8.40 13.27
CA LEU A 139 -9.04 7.04 13.03
C LEU A 139 -9.55 6.14 14.15
N VAL A 140 -9.97 4.94 13.76
CA VAL A 140 -10.46 3.91 14.67
C VAL A 140 -9.85 2.57 14.34
N ASN A 141 -9.56 1.78 15.37
CA ASN A 141 -9.05 0.43 15.23
C ASN A 141 -9.49 -0.42 16.42
N ILE A 142 -10.37 -1.36 16.18
CA ILE A 142 -10.76 -2.32 17.22
C ILE A 142 -9.64 -3.37 17.35
N ASP A 143 -8.74 -3.14 18.29
CA ASP A 143 -7.55 -3.98 18.49
C ASP A 143 -7.84 -5.25 19.30
N ARG A 144 -8.86 -6.00 18.88
CA ARG A 144 -9.20 -7.35 19.38
C ARG A 144 -9.85 -8.17 18.29
N ASP A 145 -9.89 -9.49 18.46
CA ASP A 145 -10.64 -10.37 17.58
C ASP A 145 -12.14 -10.03 17.72
N LEU A 146 -12.74 -9.59 16.62
CA LEU A 146 -14.09 -9.04 16.63
C LEU A 146 -15.08 -9.84 15.80
N VAL A 147 -14.67 -10.26 14.61
CA VAL A 147 -15.52 -10.94 13.63
C VAL A 147 -14.81 -12.13 13.00
N MET A 148 -15.58 -13.03 12.44
CA MET A 148 -15.07 -14.17 11.68
C MET A 148 -16.02 -14.48 10.53
N ILE A 149 -15.49 -14.95 9.42
CA ILE A 149 -16.25 -15.52 8.31
C ILE A 149 -16.19 -17.05 8.46
N PRO A 150 -17.17 -17.71 9.07
CA PRO A 150 -17.11 -19.15 9.29
C PRO A 150 -17.39 -19.94 8.02
N SER A 151 -16.58 -20.96 7.76
CA SER A 151 -16.82 -21.93 6.70
C SER A 151 -18.11 -22.71 6.95
N LEU A 152 -18.80 -23.07 5.87
CA LEU A 152 -19.85 -24.07 5.97
C LEU A 152 -19.22 -25.45 6.15
N ALA A 153 -19.71 -26.22 7.13
CA ALA A 153 -19.15 -27.55 7.43
C ALA A 153 -19.16 -28.45 6.18
N ILE A 154 -18.11 -29.23 6.00
CA ILE A 154 -17.94 -30.15 4.86
C ILE A 154 -19.16 -31.09 4.65
N HIS A 155 -19.84 -31.47 5.73
CA HIS A 155 -21.02 -32.32 5.67
C HIS A 155 -22.22 -31.65 4.96
N MET A 156 -22.25 -30.32 4.94
CA MET A 156 -23.31 -29.50 4.29
C MET A 156 -22.86 -28.93 2.94
N ASN A 157 -21.58 -29.06 2.59
CA ASN A 157 -21.01 -28.59 1.32
C ASN A 157 -19.89 -29.54 0.86
N ARG A 158 -20.27 -30.73 0.40
CA ARG A 158 -19.33 -31.80 0.03
C ARG A 158 -18.47 -31.47 -1.19
N ASP A 159 -18.96 -30.54 -2.04
CA ASP A 159 -18.29 -30.14 -3.28
C ASP A 159 -17.27 -29.00 -3.08
N ILE A 160 -17.09 -28.54 -1.84
CA ILE A 160 -16.19 -27.40 -1.54
C ILE A 160 -14.77 -27.58 -2.10
N ASN A 161 -14.23 -28.82 -2.06
CA ASN A 161 -12.92 -29.13 -2.58
C ASN A 161 -12.88 -29.43 -4.08
N GLY A 162 -14.03 -29.43 -4.74
CA GLY A 162 -14.18 -29.70 -6.17
C GLY A 162 -14.23 -28.48 -7.09
N GLY A 163 -13.98 -27.28 -6.55
CA GLY A 163 -14.02 -26.04 -7.33
C GLY A 163 -15.24 -25.16 -7.01
N TYR A 164 -15.60 -25.03 -5.76
CA TYR A 164 -16.72 -24.19 -5.31
C TYR A 164 -16.48 -22.70 -5.63
N HIS A 165 -17.50 -22.04 -6.20
CA HIS A 165 -17.49 -20.62 -6.50
C HIS A 165 -18.17 -19.83 -5.37
N TYR A 166 -17.39 -19.06 -4.63
CA TYR A 166 -17.90 -18.24 -3.54
C TYR A 166 -18.73 -17.07 -4.03
N ASN A 167 -19.91 -16.88 -3.41
CA ASN A 167 -20.76 -15.71 -3.60
C ASN A 167 -20.51 -14.72 -2.46
N VAL A 168 -19.96 -13.54 -2.78
CA VAL A 168 -19.58 -12.53 -1.78
C VAL A 168 -20.76 -12.13 -0.89
N GLN A 169 -21.95 -11.94 -1.44
CA GLN A 169 -23.12 -11.51 -0.67
C GLN A 169 -23.70 -12.61 0.23
N LYS A 170 -23.38 -13.88 -0.04
CA LYS A 170 -23.89 -15.02 0.72
C LYS A 170 -22.83 -15.61 1.65
N ASP A 171 -21.64 -15.87 1.11
CA ASP A 171 -20.63 -16.67 1.79
C ASP A 171 -19.65 -15.84 2.62
N MET A 172 -19.47 -14.54 2.29
CA MET A 172 -18.39 -13.72 2.85
C MET A 172 -18.85 -12.71 3.91
N LEU A 173 -20.09 -12.78 4.38
CA LEU A 173 -20.59 -11.87 5.41
C LEU A 173 -20.14 -12.30 6.80
N PRO A 174 -19.30 -11.50 7.50
CA PRO A 174 -18.72 -11.92 8.76
C PRO A 174 -19.75 -11.98 9.90
N LEU A 175 -19.65 -13.01 10.71
CA LEU A 175 -20.39 -13.15 11.95
C LEU A 175 -19.82 -12.16 12.97
N TYR A 176 -20.70 -11.34 13.56
CA TYR A 176 -20.33 -10.29 14.52
C TYR A 176 -20.77 -10.62 15.94
N SER A 177 -22.03 -11.03 16.15
CA SER A 177 -22.53 -11.30 17.49
C SER A 177 -23.68 -12.34 17.52
N GLY A 178 -24.05 -12.79 18.71
CA GLY A 178 -25.27 -13.52 18.99
C GLY A 178 -26.50 -12.63 18.93
N SER A 179 -27.66 -13.20 19.32
CA SER A 179 -28.93 -12.47 19.35
C SER A 179 -28.91 -11.30 20.36
N GLY A 180 -29.67 -10.26 20.07
CA GLY A 180 -29.85 -9.10 20.96
C GLY A 180 -28.85 -7.97 20.79
N GLU A 181 -27.79 -8.15 20.00
CA GLU A 181 -26.70 -7.17 19.86
C GLU A 181 -26.89 -6.21 18.66
N LYS A 182 -27.99 -6.28 17.94
CA LYS A 182 -28.27 -5.37 16.83
C LYS A 182 -28.30 -3.91 17.32
N GLY A 183 -27.61 -3.02 16.58
CA GLY A 183 -27.44 -1.60 16.95
C GLY A 183 -26.20 -1.36 17.81
N ASN A 184 -25.45 -2.38 18.20
CA ASN A 184 -24.26 -2.25 19.03
C ASN A 184 -23.00 -1.90 18.23
N PHE A 185 -22.91 -2.29 16.95
CA PHE A 185 -21.71 -2.06 16.16
C PHE A 185 -21.37 -0.56 16.08
N MET A 186 -22.33 0.27 15.67
CA MET A 186 -22.10 1.71 15.59
C MET A 186 -21.90 2.38 16.95
N ARG A 187 -22.48 1.85 18.03
CA ARG A 187 -22.18 2.32 19.40
C ARG A 187 -20.74 2.03 19.77
N MET A 188 -20.27 0.81 19.55
CA MET A 188 -18.86 0.43 19.77
C MET A 188 -17.90 1.30 18.93
N MET A 189 -18.23 1.58 17.67
CA MET A 189 -17.41 2.48 16.82
C MET A 189 -17.43 3.93 17.34
N ALA A 190 -18.55 4.39 17.92
CA ALA A 190 -18.65 5.71 18.55
C ALA A 190 -17.78 5.79 19.82
N GLU A 191 -17.77 4.74 20.64
CA GLU A 191 -16.93 4.62 21.83
C GLU A 191 -15.44 4.66 21.44
N GLU A 192 -15.04 3.89 20.43
CA GLU A 192 -13.66 3.90 19.91
C GLU A 192 -13.24 5.28 19.36
N ALA A 193 -14.15 5.97 18.68
CA ALA A 193 -13.92 7.31 18.16
C ALA A 193 -14.03 8.42 19.24
N GLU A 194 -14.41 8.08 20.49
CA GLU A 194 -14.67 9.02 21.59
C GLU A 194 -15.70 10.09 21.22
N VAL A 195 -16.82 9.67 20.63
CA VAL A 195 -17.94 10.52 20.22
C VAL A 195 -19.28 9.88 20.59
N ARG A 196 -20.37 10.66 20.51
CA ARG A 196 -21.71 10.11 20.63
C ARG A 196 -22.15 9.49 19.30
N PRO A 197 -22.97 8.43 19.30
CA PRO A 197 -23.46 7.81 18.06
C PRO A 197 -24.15 8.79 17.11
N GLU A 198 -24.90 9.75 17.61
CA GLU A 198 -25.59 10.78 16.84
C GLU A 198 -24.67 11.81 16.19
N ASP A 199 -23.42 11.89 16.61
CA ASP A 199 -22.42 12.76 16.01
C ASP A 199 -21.68 12.09 14.83
N ILE A 200 -21.91 10.80 14.57
CA ILE A 200 -21.35 10.09 13.42
C ILE A 200 -22.11 10.51 12.16
N LEU A 201 -21.37 10.95 11.13
CA LEU A 201 -21.91 11.38 9.83
C LEU A 201 -21.66 10.36 8.74
N GLY A 202 -20.68 9.48 8.88
CA GLY A 202 -20.30 8.47 7.92
C GLY A 202 -19.02 7.76 8.35
N HIS A 203 -18.59 6.79 7.56
CA HIS A 203 -17.37 6.03 7.86
C HIS A 203 -16.75 5.43 6.61
N ASP A 204 -15.45 5.17 6.69
CA ASP A 204 -14.71 4.27 5.80
C ASP A 204 -14.05 3.20 6.68
N LEU A 205 -14.76 2.10 6.89
CA LEU A 205 -14.34 0.99 7.73
C LEU A 205 -14.08 -0.25 6.92
N PHE A 206 -13.01 -0.96 7.26
CA PHE A 206 -12.57 -2.16 6.56
C PHE A 206 -12.30 -3.30 7.54
N LEU A 207 -12.53 -4.53 7.11
CA LEU A 207 -12.04 -5.70 7.82
C LEU A 207 -10.53 -5.81 7.64
N TYR A 208 -9.85 -6.32 8.66
CA TYR A 208 -8.45 -6.70 8.52
C TYR A 208 -8.14 -8.01 9.25
N ASN A 209 -7.18 -8.76 8.71
CA ASN A 209 -6.69 -9.99 9.32
C ASN A 209 -5.79 -9.65 10.52
N ARG A 210 -6.09 -10.25 11.67
CA ARG A 210 -5.37 -10.02 12.93
C ARG A 210 -4.20 -10.96 13.18
N MET A 211 -4.00 -11.94 12.32
CA MET A 211 -2.84 -12.84 12.46
C MET A 211 -1.56 -11.99 12.39
N PRO A 212 -0.67 -12.09 13.38
CA PRO A 212 0.58 -11.35 13.35
C PRO A 212 1.48 -11.86 12.21
N GLY A 213 2.31 -10.97 11.68
CA GLY A 213 3.36 -11.39 10.77
C GLY A 213 4.38 -12.29 11.46
N THR A 214 5.01 -13.18 10.72
CA THR A 214 6.01 -14.13 11.23
C THR A 214 7.16 -14.35 10.26
N ILE A 215 8.35 -14.52 10.80
CA ILE A 215 9.52 -15.01 10.08
C ILE A 215 9.59 -16.53 10.28
N TRP A 216 9.80 -17.27 9.20
CA TRP A 216 9.77 -18.75 9.23
C TRP A 216 10.63 -19.36 8.12
N GLY A 217 10.64 -20.69 8.07
CA GLY A 217 11.47 -21.49 7.17
C GLY A 217 12.63 -22.14 7.92
N SER A 218 13.35 -23.03 7.24
CA SER A 218 14.43 -23.82 7.87
C SER A 218 15.63 -22.97 8.31
N ARG A 219 15.74 -21.75 7.76
CA ARG A 219 16.79 -20.76 8.05
C ARG A 219 16.25 -19.34 8.17
N ASN A 220 14.99 -19.20 8.57
CA ASN A 220 14.28 -17.91 8.67
C ASN A 220 14.29 -17.12 7.35
N GLU A 221 14.18 -17.81 6.21
CA GLU A 221 14.27 -17.19 4.90
C GLU A 221 12.98 -16.55 4.40
N PHE A 222 11.84 -16.85 5.01
CA PHE A 222 10.53 -16.35 4.61
C PHE A 222 9.92 -15.43 5.67
N VAL A 223 9.15 -14.48 5.21
CA VAL A 223 8.24 -13.67 6.02
C VAL A 223 6.82 -13.85 5.50
N SER A 224 5.87 -14.10 6.42
CA SER A 224 4.44 -14.07 6.07
C SER A 224 3.73 -13.03 6.92
N SER A 225 2.88 -12.24 6.28
CA SER A 225 2.14 -11.16 6.93
C SER A 225 0.90 -10.78 6.11
N PRO A 226 -0.13 -10.20 6.73
CA PRO A 226 -1.13 -9.45 5.98
C PRO A 226 -0.49 -8.25 5.27
N ARG A 227 -1.05 -7.83 4.12
CA ARG A 227 -0.74 -6.54 3.48
C ARG A 227 0.75 -6.32 3.13
N LEU A 228 1.49 -7.40 2.78
CA LEU A 228 2.82 -7.24 2.20
C LEU A 228 2.72 -6.43 0.90
N ASP A 229 1.73 -6.72 0.09
CA ASP A 229 1.29 -5.90 -1.04
C ASP A 229 0.41 -4.74 -0.52
N ASP A 230 0.86 -3.48 -0.56
CA ASP A 230 2.20 -3.02 -0.98
C ASP A 230 2.94 -2.34 0.19
N LEU A 231 2.52 -2.61 1.44
CA LEU A 231 3.18 -2.03 2.62
C LEU A 231 4.65 -2.43 2.74
N GLN A 232 5.08 -3.52 2.08
CA GLN A 232 6.48 -3.91 2.03
C GLN A 232 7.31 -2.91 1.22
N CYS A 233 6.83 -2.49 0.02
CA CYS A 233 7.51 -1.48 -0.77
C CYS A 233 7.37 -0.09 -0.16
N ALA A 234 6.20 0.26 0.38
CA ALA A 234 5.97 1.53 1.07
C ALA A 234 6.90 1.70 2.27
N PHE A 235 7.04 0.68 3.11
CA PHE A 235 7.98 0.68 4.23
C PHE A 235 9.43 0.76 3.78
N ALA A 236 9.85 -0.10 2.83
CA ALA A 236 11.24 -0.16 2.42
C ALA A 236 11.70 1.15 1.75
N SER A 237 10.85 1.78 0.93
CA SER A 237 11.13 3.09 0.35
C SER A 237 11.15 4.20 1.39
N LEU A 238 10.28 4.16 2.41
CA LEU A 238 10.29 5.10 3.53
C LEU A 238 11.58 5.00 4.34
N GLU A 239 12.00 3.80 4.74
CA GLU A 239 13.25 3.60 5.49
C GLU A 239 14.46 4.11 4.71
N GLY A 240 14.57 3.77 3.41
CA GLY A 240 15.61 4.28 2.55
C GLY A 240 15.57 5.80 2.40
N PHE A 241 14.37 6.38 2.28
CA PHE A 241 14.17 7.83 2.21
C PHE A 241 14.63 8.53 3.50
N LEU A 242 14.27 8.03 4.67
CA LEU A 242 14.63 8.64 5.95
C LEU A 242 16.15 8.56 6.20
N GLN A 243 16.80 7.46 5.84
CA GLN A 243 18.22 7.22 6.06
C GLN A 243 19.14 7.92 5.03
N ALA A 244 18.64 8.28 3.85
CA ALA A 244 19.46 8.84 2.77
C ALA A 244 20.02 10.23 3.08
N ASP A 245 21.24 10.50 2.61
CA ASP A 245 21.85 11.83 2.60
C ASP A 245 21.45 12.60 1.32
N LYS A 246 20.30 13.24 1.34
CA LYS A 246 19.57 13.85 0.22
C LYS A 246 20.21 15.16 -0.26
N LYS A 247 21.37 15.09 -0.90
CA LYS A 247 22.15 16.28 -1.31
C LYS A 247 22.07 16.63 -2.80
N LYS A 248 21.71 15.66 -3.67
CA LYS A 248 21.86 15.83 -5.12
C LYS A 248 20.57 16.21 -5.83
N ASN A 249 19.43 15.70 -5.36
CA ASN A 249 18.13 15.80 -6.03
C ASN A 249 17.03 16.17 -5.02
N ILE A 250 15.90 16.66 -5.50
CA ILE A 250 14.71 16.73 -4.67
C ILE A 250 14.20 15.29 -4.52
N ALA A 251 14.44 14.71 -3.34
CA ALA A 251 14.00 13.36 -3.02
C ALA A 251 12.50 13.37 -2.67
N VAL A 252 11.72 12.46 -3.25
CA VAL A 252 10.27 12.38 -3.07
C VAL A 252 9.85 10.96 -2.76
N HIS A 253 9.31 10.74 -1.56
CA HIS A 253 8.64 9.50 -1.17
C HIS A 253 7.13 9.69 -1.35
N CYS A 254 6.51 8.87 -2.18
CA CYS A 254 5.12 8.99 -2.57
C CYS A 254 4.36 7.70 -2.26
N VAL A 255 3.33 7.77 -1.42
CA VAL A 255 2.43 6.65 -1.14
C VAL A 255 1.02 7.06 -1.53
N LEU A 256 0.45 6.37 -2.51
CA LEU A 256 -0.88 6.62 -3.05
C LEU A 256 -1.89 5.62 -2.50
N ASP A 257 -3.17 5.89 -2.71
CA ASP A 257 -4.27 5.03 -2.26
C ASP A 257 -5.10 4.54 -3.44
N ASN A 258 -5.94 3.54 -3.22
CA ASN A 258 -6.88 2.97 -4.17
C ASN A 258 -6.24 2.33 -5.42
N GLU A 259 -5.00 1.86 -5.33
CA GLU A 259 -4.36 1.08 -6.40
C GLU A 259 -5.22 -0.15 -6.72
N GLU A 260 -5.63 -0.89 -5.72
CA GLU A 260 -6.37 -2.15 -5.77
C GLU A 260 -7.76 -2.07 -6.43
N VAL A 261 -8.24 -0.85 -6.64
CA VAL A 261 -9.52 -0.55 -7.31
C VAL A 261 -9.37 0.37 -8.52
N GLY A 262 -8.14 0.49 -9.05
CA GLY A 262 -7.85 1.14 -10.34
C GLY A 262 -7.41 2.59 -10.27
N SER A 263 -7.01 3.10 -9.11
CA SER A 263 -6.33 4.42 -8.93
C SER A 263 -7.11 5.67 -9.38
N THR A 264 -8.40 5.59 -9.71
CA THR A 264 -9.17 6.68 -10.33
C THR A 264 -9.84 7.64 -9.33
N THR A 265 -9.29 7.77 -8.13
CA THR A 265 -9.75 8.68 -7.08
C THR A 265 -8.85 9.90 -6.96
N LYS A 266 -9.27 10.92 -6.17
CA LYS A 266 -8.47 12.15 -5.93
C LYS A 266 -7.12 11.88 -5.24
N GLN A 267 -6.94 10.73 -4.57
CA GLN A 267 -5.76 10.29 -3.85
C GLN A 267 -5.01 9.13 -4.53
N GLY A 268 -5.52 8.62 -5.65
CA GLY A 268 -4.91 7.53 -6.42
C GLY A 268 -3.92 8.02 -7.48
N ALA A 269 -3.23 7.08 -8.13
CA ALA A 269 -2.20 7.37 -9.13
C ALA A 269 -2.72 8.09 -10.38
N ALA A 270 -4.01 7.94 -10.72
CA ALA A 270 -4.65 8.67 -11.82
C ALA A 270 -5.00 10.13 -11.48
N SER A 271 -4.83 10.55 -10.22
CA SER A 271 -5.07 11.92 -9.80
C SER A 271 -3.91 12.85 -10.16
N THR A 272 -4.16 14.15 -9.99
CA THR A 272 -3.12 15.16 -10.12
C THR A 272 -2.26 15.33 -8.87
N PHE A 273 -2.42 14.50 -7.83
CA PHE A 273 -1.76 14.71 -6.52
C PHE A 273 -0.25 14.84 -6.65
N LEU A 274 0.42 13.86 -7.26
CA LEU A 274 1.86 13.94 -7.48
C LEU A 274 2.23 15.14 -8.35
N LYS A 275 1.51 15.37 -9.46
CA LYS A 275 1.73 16.53 -10.34
C LYS A 275 1.63 17.86 -9.60
N ASP A 276 0.57 18.03 -8.80
CA ASP A 276 0.31 19.28 -8.07
C ASP A 276 1.44 19.54 -7.05
N VAL A 277 1.90 18.50 -6.34
CA VAL A 277 3.00 18.60 -5.38
C VAL A 277 4.29 19.00 -6.07
N LEU A 278 4.70 18.29 -7.13
CA LEU A 278 5.93 18.61 -7.87
C LEU A 278 5.90 20.01 -8.47
N PHE A 279 4.78 20.42 -9.04
CA PHE A 279 4.61 21.76 -9.60
C PHE A 279 4.69 22.85 -8.53
N ARG A 280 4.04 22.64 -7.37
CA ARG A 280 4.10 23.58 -6.24
C ARG A 280 5.50 23.68 -5.64
N ILE A 281 6.25 22.57 -5.57
CA ILE A 281 7.67 22.61 -5.17
C ILE A 281 8.46 23.50 -6.13
N ASN A 282 8.32 23.31 -7.44
CA ASN A 282 9.03 24.11 -8.44
C ASN A 282 8.69 25.60 -8.32
N LEU A 283 7.40 25.95 -8.16
CA LEU A 283 6.97 27.35 -7.98
C LEU A 283 7.50 27.97 -6.70
N ALA A 284 7.45 27.26 -5.57
CA ALA A 284 7.92 27.75 -4.28
C ALA A 284 9.44 27.96 -4.26
N LEU A 285 10.20 27.26 -5.11
CA LEU A 285 11.63 27.44 -5.33
C LEU A 285 11.93 28.53 -6.40
N GLY A 286 10.92 29.33 -6.80
CA GLY A 286 11.07 30.44 -7.76
C GLY A 286 11.15 29.96 -9.22
N GLY A 287 10.70 28.74 -9.54
CA GLY A 287 10.57 28.25 -10.91
C GLY A 287 9.28 28.70 -11.57
N ASP A 288 9.18 28.48 -12.85
CA ASP A 288 8.02 28.71 -13.71
C ASP A 288 7.59 27.40 -14.39
N GLN A 289 6.65 27.48 -15.34
CA GLN A 289 6.18 26.30 -16.06
C GLN A 289 7.28 25.66 -16.91
N GLU A 290 8.15 26.47 -17.54
CA GLU A 290 9.24 25.97 -18.38
C GLU A 290 10.26 25.20 -17.54
N SER A 291 10.72 25.76 -16.43
CA SER A 291 11.61 25.10 -15.51
C SER A 291 11.04 23.83 -14.89
N TYR A 292 9.72 23.78 -14.66
CA TYR A 292 9.03 22.57 -14.24
C TYR A 292 9.10 21.46 -15.30
N LEU A 293 8.82 21.77 -16.56
CA LEU A 293 8.89 20.80 -17.65
C LEU A 293 10.31 20.29 -17.87
N MET A 294 11.31 21.16 -17.78
CA MET A 294 12.72 20.77 -17.82
C MET A 294 13.09 19.83 -16.65
N ALA A 295 12.65 20.18 -15.44
CA ALA A 295 12.87 19.35 -14.25
C ALA A 295 12.27 17.95 -14.41
N LEU A 296 11.05 17.83 -14.93
CA LEU A 296 10.41 16.53 -15.20
C LEU A 296 11.22 15.70 -16.20
N ALA A 297 11.74 16.30 -17.27
CA ALA A 297 12.52 15.61 -18.30
C ALA A 297 13.83 15.01 -17.76
N GLU A 298 14.40 15.62 -16.71
CA GLU A 298 15.62 15.16 -16.02
C GLU A 298 15.35 14.24 -14.82
N SER A 299 14.07 14.05 -14.45
CA SER A 299 13.66 13.30 -13.28
C SER A 299 13.54 11.80 -13.56
N PHE A 300 13.57 11.02 -12.48
CA PHE A 300 13.39 9.57 -12.54
C PHE A 300 12.47 9.08 -11.43
N MET A 301 11.56 8.16 -11.78
CA MET A 301 10.64 7.53 -10.85
C MET A 301 10.85 6.01 -10.81
N ILE A 302 10.87 5.47 -9.61
CA ILE A 302 10.72 4.05 -9.34
C ILE A 302 9.27 3.84 -8.85
N SER A 303 8.48 3.14 -9.65
CA SER A 303 7.16 2.66 -9.27
C SER A 303 7.35 1.29 -8.63
N ALA A 304 7.14 1.23 -7.33
CA ALA A 304 7.40 0.04 -6.52
C ALA A 304 6.07 -0.55 -6.05
N ASP A 305 5.83 -1.79 -6.43
CA ASP A 305 4.63 -2.56 -6.13
C ASP A 305 5.00 -4.04 -6.22
N ASN A 306 4.63 -4.87 -5.24
CA ASN A 306 5.10 -6.24 -5.13
C ASN A 306 4.93 -7.04 -6.43
N ALA A 307 5.78 -8.04 -6.65
CA ALA A 307 5.80 -8.86 -7.86
C ALA A 307 5.49 -10.33 -7.55
N HIS A 308 4.90 -11.04 -8.51
CA HIS A 308 4.72 -12.49 -8.35
C HIS A 308 6.05 -13.22 -8.40
N ALA A 309 6.36 -13.99 -7.35
CA ALA A 309 7.43 -14.97 -7.38
C ALA A 309 6.98 -16.25 -8.11
N ILE A 310 7.95 -17.03 -8.59
CA ILE A 310 7.66 -18.38 -9.08
C ILE A 310 7.03 -19.21 -7.96
N HIS A 311 5.86 -19.79 -8.24
CA HIS A 311 5.15 -20.60 -7.25
C HIS A 311 5.67 -22.04 -7.26
N PRO A 312 6.08 -22.62 -6.11
CA PRO A 312 6.74 -23.93 -6.07
C PRO A 312 5.87 -25.07 -6.61
N ASN A 313 4.54 -24.98 -6.51
CA ASN A 313 3.61 -26.00 -6.99
C ASN A 313 3.03 -25.73 -8.38
N TYR A 314 3.31 -24.54 -9.00
CA TYR A 314 2.71 -24.10 -10.27
C TYR A 314 3.73 -23.41 -11.14
N LEU A 315 4.85 -24.10 -11.43
CA LEU A 315 5.96 -23.55 -12.23
C LEU A 315 5.52 -23.10 -13.63
N GLU A 316 4.51 -23.78 -14.18
CA GLU A 316 3.95 -23.52 -15.50
C GLU A 316 3.11 -22.22 -15.56
N LYS A 317 2.79 -21.61 -14.44
CA LYS A 317 2.07 -20.32 -14.38
C LYS A 317 2.98 -19.10 -14.63
N ALA A 318 4.29 -19.28 -14.48
CA ALA A 318 5.28 -18.25 -14.75
C ALA A 318 5.81 -18.33 -16.19
N ASP A 319 6.42 -17.26 -16.69
CA ASP A 319 7.24 -17.29 -17.91
C ASP A 319 8.35 -18.34 -17.76
N PRO A 320 8.71 -19.10 -18.79
CA PRO A 320 9.69 -20.18 -18.66
C PRO A 320 11.11 -19.72 -18.32
N VAL A 321 11.45 -18.44 -18.53
CA VAL A 321 12.80 -17.88 -18.36
C VAL A 321 12.81 -16.71 -17.38
N ASN A 322 11.87 -15.76 -17.52
CA ASN A 322 11.84 -14.50 -16.75
C ASN A 322 10.91 -14.63 -15.53
N ARG A 323 11.36 -15.32 -14.50
CA ARG A 323 10.57 -15.65 -13.31
C ARG A 323 11.33 -15.38 -12.02
N PRO A 324 10.90 -14.40 -11.23
CA PRO A 324 11.59 -14.03 -10.01
C PRO A 324 11.50 -15.11 -8.92
N HIS A 325 12.56 -15.20 -8.15
CA HIS A 325 12.64 -16.02 -6.94
C HIS A 325 12.67 -15.12 -5.70
N ILE A 326 12.02 -15.57 -4.64
CA ILE A 326 12.10 -14.95 -3.32
C ILE A 326 13.57 -14.94 -2.84
N ASN A 327 14.01 -13.86 -2.20
CA ASN A 327 15.39 -13.66 -1.69
C ASN A 327 16.49 -13.58 -2.77
N ALA A 328 16.13 -13.39 -4.03
CA ALA A 328 17.11 -13.28 -5.11
C ALA A 328 17.21 -11.85 -5.69
N GLY A 329 16.62 -10.88 -5.02
CA GLY A 329 16.69 -9.47 -5.37
C GLY A 329 15.41 -8.91 -6.01
N ILE A 330 15.46 -7.64 -6.34
CA ILE A 330 14.31 -6.84 -6.78
C ILE A 330 13.92 -7.22 -8.22
N ALA A 331 12.65 -7.45 -8.48
CA ALA A 331 12.13 -7.78 -9.80
C ALA A 331 11.84 -6.51 -10.61
N VAL A 332 12.45 -6.36 -11.77
CA VAL A 332 12.12 -5.33 -12.77
C VAL A 332 10.99 -5.88 -13.65
N LYS A 333 9.86 -5.19 -13.67
CA LYS A 333 8.64 -5.62 -14.35
C LYS A 333 8.59 -5.08 -15.78
N TYR A 334 8.36 -5.96 -16.77
CA TYR A 334 8.22 -5.59 -18.19
C TYR A 334 6.88 -6.08 -18.75
N ASN A 335 6.27 -5.30 -19.60
CA ASN A 335 5.05 -5.69 -20.29
C ASN A 335 4.96 -5.01 -21.68
N ALA A 336 4.86 -5.80 -22.75
CA ALA A 336 4.76 -5.27 -24.10
C ALA A 336 3.50 -4.41 -24.35
N ASN A 337 2.42 -4.64 -23.59
CA ASN A 337 1.18 -3.85 -23.65
C ASN A 337 1.22 -2.63 -22.72
N GLN A 338 2.39 -2.28 -22.19
CA GLN A 338 2.61 -1.10 -21.31
C GLN A 338 1.71 -1.10 -20.06
N LYS A 339 1.42 -2.29 -19.52
CA LYS A 339 0.83 -2.41 -18.18
C LYS A 339 1.83 -2.09 -17.07
N TYR A 340 3.11 -2.19 -17.40
CA TYR A 340 4.24 -1.64 -16.68
C TYR A 340 4.94 -0.67 -17.63
N CYS A 341 5.35 0.49 -17.12
CA CYS A 341 5.95 1.56 -17.92
C CYS A 341 7.46 1.38 -18.18
N THR A 342 8.07 0.31 -17.66
CA THR A 342 9.49 0.01 -17.87
C THR A 342 9.83 -0.11 -19.36
N ASP A 343 10.85 0.63 -19.76
CA ASP A 343 11.47 0.54 -21.07
C ASP A 343 12.97 0.20 -20.98
N GLY A 344 13.66 0.15 -22.12
CA GLY A 344 15.07 -0.19 -22.16
C GLY A 344 15.97 0.82 -21.44
N ILE A 345 15.58 2.11 -21.42
CA ILE A 345 16.37 3.19 -20.79
C ILE A 345 16.17 3.12 -19.28
N SER A 346 14.93 3.15 -18.80
CA SER A 346 14.61 3.13 -17.38
C SER A 346 15.12 1.85 -16.69
N ALA A 347 15.03 0.70 -17.39
CA ALA A 347 15.60 -0.55 -16.90
C ALA A 347 17.14 -0.53 -16.83
N ALA A 348 17.82 0.09 -17.79
CA ALA A 348 19.28 0.22 -17.75
C ALA A 348 19.72 1.10 -16.58
N MET A 349 19.05 2.24 -16.36
CA MET A 349 19.31 3.14 -15.23
C MET A 349 19.11 2.41 -13.90
N PHE A 350 18.03 1.66 -13.75
CA PHE A 350 17.76 0.90 -12.54
C PHE A 350 18.78 -0.21 -12.27
N LYS A 351 19.24 -0.92 -13.32
CA LYS A 351 20.30 -1.94 -13.19
C LYS A 351 21.64 -1.35 -12.74
N GLU A 352 22.00 -0.17 -13.24
CA GLU A 352 23.20 0.52 -12.76
C GLU A 352 23.03 0.97 -11.29
N LEU A 353 21.87 1.46 -10.90
CA LEU A 353 21.55 1.79 -9.51
C LEU A 353 21.65 0.54 -8.60
N CYS A 354 21.17 -0.62 -9.03
CA CYS A 354 21.33 -1.87 -8.29
C CYS A 354 22.80 -2.22 -8.05
N LYS A 355 23.66 -2.04 -9.07
CA LYS A 355 25.11 -2.27 -8.93
C LYS A 355 25.73 -1.29 -7.93
N GLU A 356 25.36 -0.01 -7.98
CA GLU A 356 25.84 1.02 -7.03
C GLU A 356 25.41 0.69 -5.61
N ALA A 357 24.18 0.23 -5.41
CA ALA A 357 23.64 -0.19 -4.12
C ALA A 357 24.17 -1.55 -3.62
N GLY A 358 24.85 -2.31 -4.48
CA GLY A 358 25.32 -3.68 -4.17
C GLY A 358 24.16 -4.67 -3.94
N VAL A 359 23.04 -4.49 -4.65
CA VAL A 359 21.86 -5.37 -4.57
C VAL A 359 21.64 -6.06 -5.91
N SER A 360 21.03 -7.26 -5.85
CA SER A 360 20.67 -8.02 -7.06
C SER A 360 19.34 -7.54 -7.61
N CYS A 361 19.16 -7.63 -8.94
CA CYS A 361 17.86 -7.49 -9.58
C CYS A 361 17.57 -8.68 -10.50
N GLN A 362 16.27 -8.94 -10.68
CA GLN A 362 15.72 -10.01 -11.52
C GLN A 362 14.81 -9.41 -12.59
N VAL A 363 14.35 -10.25 -13.51
CA VAL A 363 13.39 -9.85 -14.53
C VAL A 363 12.07 -10.54 -14.30
N TYR A 364 10.98 -9.79 -14.32
CA TYR A 364 9.62 -10.29 -14.35
C TYR A 364 8.92 -9.97 -15.67
N VAL A 365 8.37 -10.98 -16.29
CA VAL A 365 7.48 -10.85 -17.44
C VAL A 365 6.31 -11.81 -17.26
N ASN A 366 5.11 -11.38 -17.60
CA ASN A 366 3.97 -12.30 -17.62
C ASN A 366 4.17 -13.40 -18.67
N ARG A 367 3.65 -14.56 -18.42
CA ARG A 367 3.50 -15.61 -19.43
C ARG A 367 2.70 -15.06 -20.62
N SER A 368 3.12 -15.33 -21.86
CA SER A 368 2.59 -14.67 -23.06
C SER A 368 1.08 -14.83 -23.28
N ASP A 369 0.48 -15.87 -22.70
CA ASP A 369 -0.97 -16.15 -22.76
C ASP A 369 -1.73 -15.66 -21.50
N VAL A 370 -1.07 -14.95 -20.58
CA VAL A 370 -1.66 -14.40 -19.36
C VAL A 370 -1.63 -12.88 -19.41
N ALA A 371 -2.78 -12.26 -19.27
CA ALA A 371 -2.87 -10.80 -19.13
C ALA A 371 -2.26 -10.38 -17.78
N GLY A 372 -1.32 -9.43 -17.82
CA GLY A 372 -0.76 -8.81 -16.61
C GLY A 372 -1.75 -7.85 -15.94
N GLY A 373 -1.58 -7.65 -14.64
CA GLY A 373 -2.17 -6.52 -13.93
C GLY A 373 -1.55 -5.20 -14.40
N SER A 374 -2.10 -4.08 -13.96
CA SER A 374 -1.51 -2.74 -14.09
C SER A 374 -0.93 -2.36 -12.73
N THR A 375 -0.03 -1.38 -12.71
CA THR A 375 0.53 -0.80 -11.50
C THR A 375 0.30 0.71 -11.48
N LEU A 376 0.71 1.36 -10.40
CA LEU A 376 0.61 2.81 -10.28
C LEU A 376 1.49 3.58 -11.29
N GLY A 377 2.60 2.99 -11.77
CA GLY A 377 3.57 3.66 -12.64
C GLY A 377 3.01 4.10 -13.99
N ASN A 378 2.41 3.18 -14.74
CA ASN A 378 1.81 3.50 -16.04
C ASN A 378 0.59 4.42 -15.90
N ILE A 379 -0.14 4.35 -14.79
CA ILE A 379 -1.28 5.22 -14.50
C ILE A 379 -0.79 6.62 -14.15
N SER A 380 0.17 6.75 -13.24
CA SER A 380 0.75 8.04 -12.81
C SER A 380 1.40 8.78 -13.99
N ASN A 381 2.05 8.07 -14.91
CA ASN A 381 2.65 8.67 -16.11
C ASN A 381 1.63 9.33 -17.06
N THR A 382 0.33 9.06 -16.92
CA THR A 382 -0.71 9.80 -17.65
C THR A 382 -0.89 11.23 -17.12
N GLN A 383 -0.47 11.52 -15.89
CA GLN A 383 -0.56 12.81 -15.23
C GLN A 383 0.80 13.52 -15.15
N VAL A 384 1.85 12.77 -14.89
CA VAL A 384 3.24 13.25 -14.74
C VAL A 384 4.13 12.33 -15.57
N ALA A 385 4.43 12.75 -16.81
CA ALA A 385 5.25 11.97 -17.73
C ALA A 385 6.73 12.04 -17.33
N LEU A 386 7.23 10.95 -16.76
CA LEU A 386 8.59 10.79 -16.25
C LEU A 386 9.25 9.56 -16.84
N ASN A 387 10.59 9.54 -16.89
CA ASN A 387 11.32 8.28 -17.02
C ASN A 387 11.02 7.42 -15.79
N THR A 388 10.34 6.29 -16.00
CA THR A 388 9.85 5.45 -14.91
C THR A 388 10.20 3.99 -15.12
N VAL A 389 10.63 3.32 -14.05
CA VAL A 389 10.79 1.88 -13.98
C VAL A 389 9.77 1.29 -13.02
N ASP A 390 9.08 0.23 -13.41
CA ASP A 390 8.24 -0.57 -12.52
C ASP A 390 9.06 -1.72 -11.93
N ILE A 391 9.08 -1.79 -10.61
CA ILE A 391 9.78 -2.84 -9.88
C ILE A 391 8.84 -3.48 -8.84
N GLY A 392 9.25 -4.59 -8.27
CA GLY A 392 8.55 -5.17 -7.14
C GLY A 392 9.38 -6.17 -6.35
N LEU A 393 9.00 -6.38 -5.11
CA LEU A 393 9.57 -7.43 -4.27
C LEU A 393 8.83 -8.75 -4.52
N PRO A 394 9.54 -9.86 -4.82
CA PRO A 394 8.90 -11.13 -5.14
C PRO A 394 8.13 -11.71 -3.96
N GLN A 395 6.85 -12.06 -4.18
CA GLN A 395 6.01 -12.68 -3.16
C GLN A 395 5.14 -13.81 -3.72
N LEU A 396 4.63 -14.64 -2.81
CA LEU A 396 3.61 -15.67 -3.05
C LEU A 396 2.30 -15.26 -2.39
N ALA A 397 1.20 -15.84 -2.87
CA ALA A 397 -0.13 -15.63 -2.33
C ALA A 397 -0.58 -14.14 -2.31
N MET A 398 -0.12 -13.34 -3.28
CA MET A 398 -0.57 -11.96 -3.48
C MET A 398 -2.10 -11.89 -3.44
N HIS A 399 -2.65 -10.90 -2.74
CA HIS A 399 -4.08 -10.72 -2.49
C HIS A 399 -4.75 -11.79 -1.59
N SER A 400 -3.96 -12.63 -0.92
CA SER A 400 -4.42 -13.34 0.27
C SER A 400 -4.42 -12.38 1.47
N PRO A 401 -5.30 -12.53 2.47
CA PRO A 401 -5.16 -11.80 3.73
C PRO A 401 -3.91 -12.18 4.52
N TYR A 402 -3.07 -13.11 4.02
CA TYR A 402 -1.81 -13.52 4.62
C TYR A 402 -0.85 -13.99 3.52
N GLU A 403 0.05 -13.14 3.12
CA GLU A 403 0.98 -13.27 1.98
C GLU A 403 2.35 -13.74 2.43
N THR A 404 3.23 -14.11 1.50
CA THR A 404 4.57 -14.63 1.82
C THR A 404 5.62 -14.01 0.90
N ALA A 405 6.68 -13.44 1.49
CA ALA A 405 7.80 -12.84 0.77
C ALA A 405 9.16 -13.29 1.36
N GLY A 406 10.24 -12.72 0.84
CA GLY A 406 11.60 -12.99 1.29
C GLY A 406 12.07 -12.01 2.37
N VAL A 407 12.76 -12.53 3.38
CA VAL A 407 13.36 -11.72 4.46
C VAL A 407 14.47 -10.80 3.93
N LYS A 408 15.19 -11.20 2.85
CA LYS A 408 16.27 -10.39 2.27
C LYS A 408 15.78 -9.23 1.41
N ASP A 409 14.70 -9.43 0.67
CA ASP A 409 14.28 -8.53 -0.40
C ASP A 409 13.89 -7.15 0.14
N THR A 410 13.25 -7.07 1.32
CA THR A 410 12.93 -5.80 2.00
C THR A 410 14.20 -4.98 2.29
N CYS A 411 15.19 -5.61 2.91
CA CYS A 411 16.44 -4.95 3.27
C CYS A 411 17.23 -4.50 2.03
N ASP A 412 17.21 -5.29 0.97
CA ASP A 412 17.87 -4.94 -0.29
C ASP A 412 17.17 -3.73 -0.95
N PHE A 413 15.84 -3.62 -0.85
CA PHE A 413 15.15 -2.43 -1.34
C PHE A 413 15.39 -1.19 -0.45
N VAL A 414 15.50 -1.32 0.87
CA VAL A 414 15.92 -0.22 1.76
C VAL A 414 17.28 0.34 1.33
N LYS A 415 18.26 -0.54 1.07
CA LYS A 415 19.60 -0.12 0.60
C LYS A 415 19.55 0.59 -0.73
N LEU A 416 18.82 0.04 -1.71
CA LEU A 416 18.67 0.64 -3.03
C LEU A 416 18.01 2.01 -2.93
N ALA A 417 16.92 2.13 -2.18
CA ALA A 417 16.22 3.40 -1.96
C ALA A 417 17.14 4.44 -1.31
N GLY A 418 17.96 4.03 -0.33
CA GLY A 418 18.96 4.90 0.30
C GLY A 418 19.98 5.49 -0.69
N VAL A 419 20.47 4.66 -1.62
CA VAL A 419 21.39 5.10 -2.69
C VAL A 419 20.67 6.00 -3.70
N PHE A 420 19.44 5.63 -4.10
CA PHE A 420 18.64 6.38 -5.06
C PHE A 420 18.31 7.80 -4.59
N TYR A 421 18.03 7.98 -3.32
CA TYR A 421 17.71 9.29 -2.75
C TYR A 421 18.95 10.14 -2.38
N ALA A 422 20.14 9.55 -2.31
CA ALA A 422 21.40 10.26 -2.02
C ALA A 422 21.93 11.01 -3.26
#